data_1aac7598970c70db6cf7e6c4b5570115
#
_entry.id   1aac7598970c70db6cf7e6c4b5570115
#
_cell.length_a   1.000
_cell.length_b   1.000
_cell.length_c   1.000
_cell.angle_alpha   90.00
_cell.angle_beta   90.00
_cell.angle_gamma   90.00
#
_symmetry.space_group_name_H-M   'P 1'
#
loop_
_entity.id
_entity.type
_entity.pdbx_description
1 polymer ?
#
loop_
_entity_poly.entity_id
_entity_poly.type
_entity_poly.pdbx_seq_one_letter_code
_entity_poly.pdbx_strand_id
1 'polypeptide(L)'
;MFIMNIFVTDPDPVKSAEVLPDKHIVKMPLETCQMLAVVYSKWYFNWGNDLLPKKDGTPYNTEKGAFRGHPCTIWAAKSIANTAWLIQHGFGLLEEYTHRYGKIHSCQTAMNEAERVFEEKTGRTLLCHKEATPFAFAGPDVFKYDTSIDTLTAYKRYISSKPWAASNYLRDPSKKPNWL
;
A
#
# COMPACT_ATOMS: atom_id res chain seq x y z
N MET A 1 11.38 -10.92 10.42
CA MET A 1 10.89 -9.58 10.78
C MET A 1 10.02 -9.05 9.65
N PHE A 2 8.78 -8.75 9.94
CA PHE A 2 7.87 -8.15 8.94
C PHE A 2 8.14 -6.66 8.88
N ILE A 3 8.74 -6.21 7.78
CA ILE A 3 8.91 -4.78 7.53
C ILE A 3 7.70 -4.33 6.73
N MET A 4 6.84 -3.50 7.35
CA MET A 4 5.72 -2.82 6.70
C MET A 4 6.22 -2.01 5.50
N ASN A 5 5.50 -2.02 4.39
CA ASN A 5 5.89 -1.25 3.20
C ASN A 5 4.70 -0.96 2.27
N ILE A 6 4.95 -0.04 1.32
CA ILE A 6 4.08 0.20 0.16
C ILE A 6 4.77 -0.28 -1.12
N PHE A 7 6.09 -0.16 -1.23
CA PHE A 7 6.87 -0.42 -2.45
C PHE A 7 6.41 0.42 -3.64
N VAL A 8 6.57 1.72 -3.51
CA VAL A 8 6.14 2.68 -4.55
C VAL A 8 7.11 2.63 -5.73
N THR A 9 6.65 2.20 -6.88
CA THR A 9 7.44 2.07 -8.11
C THR A 9 7.02 3.03 -9.22
N ASP A 10 5.88 3.67 -9.08
CA ASP A 10 5.32 4.61 -10.04
C ASP A 10 4.47 5.67 -9.31
N PRO A 11 4.41 6.91 -9.78
CA PRO A 11 3.50 7.92 -9.22
C PRO A 11 2.02 7.54 -9.33
N ASP A 12 1.65 6.78 -10.36
CA ASP A 12 0.30 6.23 -10.51
C ASP A 12 0.13 5.03 -9.57
N PRO A 13 -0.88 5.05 -8.68
CA PRO A 13 -1.05 4.00 -7.68
C PRO A 13 -1.33 2.62 -8.27
N VAL A 14 -2.07 2.53 -9.37
CA VAL A 14 -2.39 1.27 -10.02
C VAL A 14 -1.17 0.72 -10.76
N LYS A 15 -0.47 1.55 -11.52
CA LYS A 15 0.79 1.16 -12.19
C LYS A 15 1.85 0.72 -11.20
N SER A 16 1.92 1.40 -10.04
CA SER A 16 2.83 1.01 -8.96
C SER A 16 2.55 -0.41 -8.45
N ALA A 17 1.28 -0.81 -8.38
CA ALA A 17 0.87 -2.13 -7.94
C ALA A 17 1.16 -3.23 -8.97
N GLU A 18 0.85 -2.97 -10.24
CA GLU A 18 0.85 -3.97 -11.31
C GLU A 18 2.20 -4.65 -11.56
N VAL A 19 3.29 -4.00 -11.26
CA VAL A 19 4.65 -4.49 -11.54
C VAL A 19 5.30 -5.22 -10.36
N LEU A 20 4.60 -5.34 -9.23
CA LEU A 20 5.16 -5.99 -8.05
C LEU A 20 5.26 -7.52 -8.24
N PRO A 21 6.28 -8.17 -7.64
CA PRO A 21 6.41 -9.61 -7.67
C PRO A 21 5.21 -10.33 -7.04
N ASP A 22 4.97 -11.59 -7.40
CA ASP A 22 3.86 -12.40 -6.89
C ASP A 22 3.74 -12.37 -5.36
N LYS A 23 4.86 -12.49 -4.65
CA LYS A 23 4.87 -12.44 -3.17
C LYS A 23 4.34 -11.12 -2.62
N HIS A 24 4.65 -9.99 -3.27
CA HIS A 24 4.14 -8.69 -2.86
C HIS A 24 2.66 -8.53 -3.18
N ILE A 25 2.21 -9.03 -4.33
CA ILE A 25 0.78 -9.00 -4.69
C ILE A 25 -0.06 -9.76 -3.67
N VAL A 26 0.45 -10.86 -3.13
CA VAL A 26 -0.24 -11.64 -2.09
C VAL A 26 -0.27 -10.91 -0.74
N LYS A 27 0.84 -10.29 -0.34
CA LYS A 27 1.03 -9.80 1.02
C LYS A 27 0.68 -8.32 1.21
N MET A 28 0.97 -7.47 0.23
CA MET A 28 0.85 -6.01 0.41
C MET A 28 -0.59 -5.51 0.61
N PRO A 29 -1.65 -6.16 0.13
CA PRO A 29 -3.01 -5.78 0.50
C PRO A 29 -3.25 -5.78 2.01
N LEU A 30 -2.72 -6.76 2.73
CA LEU A 30 -2.83 -6.79 4.19
C LEU A 30 -2.14 -5.60 4.84
N GLU A 31 -0.92 -5.28 4.44
CA GLU A 31 -0.17 -4.15 4.99
C GLU A 31 -0.85 -2.82 4.69
N THR A 32 -1.44 -2.67 3.51
CA THR A 32 -2.25 -1.50 3.14
C THR A 32 -3.45 -1.34 4.07
N CYS A 33 -4.19 -2.41 4.33
CA CYS A 33 -5.33 -2.38 5.25
C CYS A 33 -4.91 -2.04 6.68
N GLN A 34 -3.80 -2.58 7.15
CA GLN A 34 -3.26 -2.29 8.48
C GLN A 34 -2.89 -0.81 8.62
N MET A 35 -2.23 -0.24 7.62
CA MET A 35 -1.90 1.19 7.61
C MET A 35 -3.15 2.07 7.59
N LEU A 36 -4.11 1.78 6.73
CA LEU A 36 -5.36 2.54 6.63
C LEU A 36 -6.18 2.50 7.91
N ALA A 37 -6.24 1.35 8.57
CA ALA A 37 -6.92 1.23 9.86
C ALA A 37 -6.32 2.17 10.91
N VAL A 38 -5.00 2.26 10.98
CA VAL A 38 -4.30 3.17 11.89
C VAL A 38 -4.49 4.63 11.48
N VAL A 39 -4.44 4.94 10.18
CA VAL A 39 -4.68 6.30 9.67
C VAL A 39 -6.06 6.82 10.05
N TYR A 40 -7.09 5.98 9.97
CA TYR A 40 -8.46 6.35 10.31
C TYR A 40 -8.70 6.48 11.82
N SER A 41 -7.88 5.85 12.65
CA SER A 41 -8.05 5.74 14.09
C SER A 41 -7.71 7.02 14.88
N LYS A 42 -7.83 6.93 16.19
CA LYS A 42 -7.44 7.98 17.16
C LYS A 42 -6.00 8.48 16.99
N TRP A 43 -5.15 7.71 16.35
CA TRP A 43 -3.74 8.05 16.18
C TRP A 43 -3.49 9.12 15.12
N TYR A 44 -4.41 9.29 14.18
CA TYR A 44 -4.28 10.27 13.10
C TYR A 44 -5.58 11.03 12.82
N PHE A 45 -6.44 10.53 11.94
CA PHE A 45 -7.62 11.28 11.49
C PHE A 45 -8.76 11.30 12.52
N ASN A 46 -8.74 10.38 13.46
CA ASN A 46 -9.78 10.24 14.48
C ASN A 46 -11.19 10.09 13.90
N TRP A 47 -11.30 9.37 12.79
CA TRP A 47 -12.58 9.06 12.15
C TRP A 47 -13.31 7.94 12.89
N GLY A 48 -12.58 7.06 13.53
CA GLY A 48 -13.08 5.95 14.33
C GLY A 48 -12.04 4.87 14.51
N ASN A 49 -12.10 4.20 15.66
CA ASN A 49 -11.25 3.04 15.93
C ASN A 49 -11.87 1.78 15.34
N ASP A 50 -11.02 0.86 14.92
CA ASP A 50 -11.42 -0.48 14.46
C ASP A 50 -12.49 -0.44 13.34
N LEU A 51 -12.37 0.52 12.42
CA LEU A 51 -13.34 0.73 11.33
C LEU A 51 -13.22 -0.28 10.18
N LEU A 52 -12.05 -0.86 9.97
CA LEU A 52 -11.83 -1.73 8.81
C LEU A 52 -11.99 -3.20 9.21
N PRO A 53 -13.00 -3.91 8.66
CA PRO A 53 -13.24 -5.30 8.99
C PRO A 53 -12.37 -6.24 8.15
N LYS A 54 -11.93 -7.32 8.76
CA LYS A 54 -11.39 -8.48 8.06
C LYS A 54 -12.54 -9.26 7.39
N LYS A 55 -12.19 -10.26 6.59
CA LYS A 55 -13.18 -11.12 5.90
C LYS A 55 -14.18 -11.79 6.87
N ASP A 56 -13.72 -12.15 8.07
CA ASP A 56 -14.58 -12.77 9.12
C ASP A 56 -15.43 -11.77 9.89
N GLY A 57 -15.37 -10.47 9.58
CA GLY A 57 -16.09 -9.39 10.23
C GLY A 57 -15.40 -8.80 11.46
N THR A 58 -14.33 -9.42 11.98
CA THR A 58 -13.57 -8.83 13.08
C THR A 58 -12.70 -7.66 12.58
N PRO A 59 -12.58 -6.56 13.33
CA PRO A 59 -11.82 -5.41 12.87
C PRO A 59 -10.31 -5.61 13.00
N TYR A 60 -9.55 -4.85 12.19
CA TYR A 60 -8.14 -4.60 12.48
C TYR A 60 -8.05 -3.77 13.77
N ASN A 61 -7.33 -4.30 14.77
CA ASN A 61 -7.21 -3.65 16.08
C ASN A 61 -6.25 -2.45 15.99
N THR A 62 -6.74 -1.28 16.38
CA THR A 62 -5.98 -0.03 16.36
C THR A 62 -5.61 0.50 17.74
N GLU A 63 -6.00 -0.17 18.81
CA GLU A 63 -5.83 0.32 20.19
C GLU A 63 -4.38 0.64 20.54
N LYS A 64 -3.46 -0.25 20.20
CA LYS A 64 -2.02 -0.05 20.44
C LYS A 64 -1.32 0.80 19.40
N GLY A 65 -2.00 1.12 18.30
CA GLY A 65 -1.43 1.89 17.19
C GLY A 65 -0.21 1.22 16.59
N ALA A 66 -0.27 -0.08 16.35
CA ALA A 66 0.80 -0.79 15.64
C ALA A 66 1.09 -0.08 14.31
N PHE A 67 2.37 0.08 13.99
CA PHE A 67 2.86 0.77 12.78
C PHE A 67 2.55 2.29 12.70
N ARG A 68 2.00 2.93 13.73
CA ARG A 68 1.72 4.38 13.70
C ARG A 68 2.97 5.23 13.46
N GLY A 69 4.13 4.76 13.91
CA GLY A 69 5.43 5.44 13.71
C GLY A 69 6.18 5.02 12.45
N HIS A 70 5.62 4.12 11.65
CA HIS A 70 6.29 3.66 10.42
C HIS A 70 6.26 4.75 9.33
N PRO A 71 7.36 4.96 8.56
CA PRO A 71 7.42 6.02 7.54
C PRO A 71 6.26 5.99 6.53
N CYS A 72 5.84 4.81 6.09
CA CYS A 72 4.73 4.67 5.14
C CYS A 72 3.39 5.08 5.76
N THR A 73 3.15 4.73 7.02
CA THR A 73 1.92 5.11 7.75
C THR A 73 1.88 6.62 7.98
N ILE A 74 2.99 7.21 8.40
CA ILE A 74 3.13 8.66 8.58
C ILE A 74 2.85 9.38 7.26
N TRP A 75 3.45 8.90 6.17
CA TRP A 75 3.22 9.45 4.84
C TRP A 75 1.74 9.37 4.44
N ALA A 76 1.11 8.22 4.61
CA ALA A 76 -0.30 8.02 4.27
C ALA A 76 -1.23 8.97 5.04
N ALA A 77 -0.91 9.24 6.31
CA ALA A 77 -1.68 10.13 7.18
C ALA A 77 -1.36 11.62 6.99
N LYS A 78 -0.31 11.96 6.25
CA LYS A 78 0.16 13.34 6.09
C LYS A 78 -0.82 14.23 5.35
N SER A 79 -1.61 13.66 4.45
CA SER A 79 -2.65 14.38 3.70
C SER A 79 -3.76 13.44 3.25
N ILE A 80 -4.93 14.01 3.00
CA ILE A 80 -6.06 13.28 2.41
C ILE A 80 -5.67 12.71 1.03
N ALA A 81 -4.91 13.47 0.24
CA ALA A 81 -4.43 13.01 -1.07
C ALA A 81 -3.52 11.77 -0.96
N ASN A 82 -2.66 11.71 0.05
CA ASN A 82 -1.81 10.53 0.30
C ASN A 82 -2.65 9.31 0.68
N THR A 83 -3.65 9.50 1.52
CA THR A 83 -4.59 8.42 1.89
C THR A 83 -5.35 7.94 0.66
N ALA A 84 -5.87 8.84 -0.17
CA ALA A 84 -6.56 8.48 -1.42
C ALA A 84 -5.65 7.68 -2.36
N TRP A 85 -4.39 8.07 -2.48
CA TRP A 85 -3.39 7.34 -3.26
C TRP A 85 -3.21 5.90 -2.73
N LEU A 86 -3.07 5.76 -1.42
CA LEU A 86 -2.87 4.45 -0.79
C LEU A 86 -4.08 3.54 -0.99
N ILE A 87 -5.31 4.07 -0.90
CA ILE A 87 -6.53 3.29 -1.16
C ILE A 87 -6.57 2.82 -2.62
N GLN A 88 -6.27 3.70 -3.57
CA GLN A 88 -6.22 3.34 -5.00
C GLN A 88 -5.14 2.29 -5.28
N HIS A 89 -3.97 2.42 -4.65
CA HIS A 89 -2.91 1.42 -4.73
C HIS A 89 -3.38 0.07 -4.18
N GLY A 90 -4.07 0.07 -3.05
CA GLY A 90 -4.67 -1.14 -2.47
C GLY A 90 -5.65 -1.82 -3.42
N PHE A 91 -6.51 -1.07 -4.09
CA PHE A 91 -7.39 -1.65 -5.12
C PHE A 91 -6.60 -2.18 -6.32
N GLY A 92 -5.57 -1.49 -6.75
CA GLY A 92 -4.65 -1.99 -7.79
C GLY A 92 -4.03 -3.34 -7.43
N LEU A 93 -3.60 -3.49 -6.17
CA LEU A 93 -3.08 -4.76 -5.66
C LEU A 93 -4.14 -5.88 -5.67
N LEU A 94 -5.39 -5.56 -5.29
CA LEU A 94 -6.48 -6.53 -5.27
C LEU A 94 -6.86 -7.00 -6.68
N GLU A 95 -6.94 -6.08 -7.63
CA GLU A 95 -7.21 -6.38 -9.03
C GLU A 95 -6.11 -7.25 -9.63
N GLU A 96 -4.85 -6.90 -9.37
CA GLU A 96 -3.70 -7.67 -9.83
C GLU A 96 -3.66 -9.08 -9.20
N TYR A 97 -4.02 -9.19 -7.91
CA TYR A 97 -4.16 -10.49 -7.26
C TYR A 97 -5.21 -11.36 -7.96
N THR A 98 -6.38 -10.81 -8.24
CA THR A 98 -7.45 -11.52 -8.94
C THR A 98 -7.01 -11.93 -10.34
N HIS A 99 -6.32 -11.05 -11.07
CA HIS A 99 -5.75 -11.35 -12.38
C HIS A 99 -4.77 -12.52 -12.34
N ARG A 100 -3.84 -12.51 -11.38
CA ARG A 100 -2.78 -13.53 -11.29
C ARG A 100 -3.25 -14.86 -10.69
N TYR A 101 -4.19 -14.83 -9.75
CA TYR A 101 -4.58 -16.02 -8.98
C TYR A 101 -6.00 -16.51 -9.25
N GLY A 102 -6.81 -15.76 -9.97
CA GLY A 102 -8.20 -16.11 -10.25
C GLY A 102 -9.12 -16.14 -9.01
N LYS A 103 -8.75 -15.42 -7.95
CA LYS A 103 -9.46 -15.42 -6.67
C LYS A 103 -9.66 -13.99 -6.19
N ILE A 104 -10.67 -13.79 -5.34
CA ILE A 104 -10.86 -12.53 -4.60
C ILE A 104 -9.99 -12.58 -3.33
N HIS A 105 -9.14 -11.57 -3.16
CA HIS A 105 -8.30 -11.45 -1.97
C HIS A 105 -9.15 -11.18 -0.73
N SER A 106 -8.77 -11.75 0.41
CA SER A 106 -9.50 -11.57 1.67
C SER A 106 -9.59 -10.11 2.14
N CYS A 107 -8.67 -9.26 1.74
CA CYS A 107 -8.66 -7.83 2.06
C CYS A 107 -9.67 -7.00 1.24
N GLN A 108 -10.40 -7.60 0.31
CA GLN A 108 -11.43 -6.88 -0.46
C GLN A 108 -12.46 -6.22 0.44
N THR A 109 -12.90 -6.91 1.49
CA THR A 109 -13.86 -6.38 2.47
C THR A 109 -13.33 -5.11 3.15
N ALA A 110 -12.11 -5.14 3.64
CA ALA A 110 -11.49 -3.99 4.31
C ALA A 110 -11.28 -2.81 3.34
N MET A 111 -10.85 -3.08 2.12
CA MET A 111 -10.62 -2.02 1.12
C MET A 111 -11.91 -1.36 0.67
N ASN A 112 -12.99 -2.12 0.47
CA ASN A 112 -14.31 -1.56 0.16
C ASN A 112 -14.80 -0.63 1.28
N GLU A 113 -14.61 -1.04 2.53
CA GLU A 113 -14.98 -0.22 3.68
C GLU A 113 -14.08 1.00 3.82
N ALA A 114 -12.79 0.87 3.53
CA ALA A 114 -11.85 1.99 3.54
C ALA A 114 -12.28 3.09 2.57
N GLU A 115 -12.68 2.73 1.36
CA GLU A 115 -13.21 3.67 0.36
C GLU A 115 -14.51 4.32 0.84
N ARG A 116 -15.46 3.51 1.32
CA ARG A 116 -16.76 4.01 1.82
C ARG A 116 -16.58 5.05 2.93
N VAL A 117 -15.77 4.72 3.95
CA VAL A 117 -15.48 5.64 5.05
C VAL A 117 -14.78 6.91 4.57
N PHE A 118 -13.80 6.75 3.67
CA PHE A 118 -13.08 7.89 3.10
C PHE A 118 -14.02 8.85 2.38
N GLU A 119 -14.89 8.35 1.53
CA GLU A 119 -15.85 9.18 0.79
C GLU A 119 -16.88 9.84 1.70
N GLU A 120 -17.36 9.10 2.71
CA GLU A 120 -18.26 9.64 3.72
C GLU A 120 -17.61 10.80 4.51
N LYS A 121 -16.37 10.61 4.98
CA LYS A 121 -15.68 11.59 5.81
C LYS A 121 -15.16 12.81 5.04
N THR A 122 -14.77 12.64 3.79
CA THR A 122 -14.24 13.73 2.96
C THR A 122 -15.29 14.41 2.08
N GLY A 123 -16.42 13.74 1.85
CA GLY A 123 -17.45 14.19 0.92
C GLY A 123 -17.03 14.14 -0.56
N ARG A 124 -15.95 13.42 -0.87
CA ARG A 124 -15.38 13.34 -2.22
C ARG A 124 -14.94 11.92 -2.56
N THR A 125 -15.01 11.58 -3.85
CA THR A 125 -14.44 10.33 -4.35
C THR A 125 -12.91 10.34 -4.34
N LEU A 126 -12.29 9.18 -4.45
CA LEU A 126 -10.82 9.04 -4.47
C LEU A 126 -10.15 9.87 -5.58
N LEU A 127 -10.77 9.98 -6.73
CA LEU A 127 -10.24 10.67 -7.90
C LEU A 127 -10.29 12.20 -7.81
N CYS A 128 -11.00 12.75 -6.83
CA CYS A 128 -11.16 14.20 -6.65
C CYS A 128 -10.04 14.84 -5.84
N HIS A 129 -9.03 14.09 -5.43
CA HIS A 129 -7.94 14.59 -4.61
C HIS A 129 -6.72 14.99 -5.44
N LYS A 130 -5.97 15.99 -4.94
CA LYS A 130 -4.72 16.43 -5.55
C LYS A 130 -3.67 15.33 -5.53
N GLU A 131 -2.59 15.55 -6.27
CA GLU A 131 -1.44 14.63 -6.26
C GLU A 131 -0.90 14.40 -4.84
N ALA A 132 -0.41 13.18 -4.61
CA ALA A 132 0.25 12.82 -3.38
C ALA A 132 1.52 13.64 -3.16
N THR A 133 1.88 13.87 -1.89
CA THR A 133 3.16 14.47 -1.54
C THR A 133 4.31 13.51 -1.88
N PRO A 134 5.59 13.97 -1.93
CA PRO A 134 6.72 13.08 -2.16
C PRO A 134 6.67 11.85 -1.25
N PHE A 135 6.88 10.67 -1.84
CA PHE A 135 6.75 9.39 -1.14
C PHE A 135 7.84 9.19 -0.09
N ALA A 136 7.48 8.59 1.03
CA ALA A 136 8.46 8.14 2.01
C ALA A 136 9.09 6.82 1.56
N PHE A 137 10.40 6.68 1.79
CA PHE A 137 11.10 5.43 1.56
C PHE A 137 11.25 4.64 2.86
N ALA A 138 10.83 3.38 2.82
CA ALA A 138 11.05 2.42 3.89
C ALA A 138 11.87 1.24 3.35
N GLY A 139 13.12 1.14 3.77
CA GLY A 139 14.02 0.11 3.29
C GLY A 139 15.44 0.31 3.78
N PRO A 140 16.40 -0.45 3.21
CA PRO A 140 17.80 -0.41 3.64
C PRO A 140 18.45 0.97 3.49
N ASP A 141 19.29 1.30 4.44
CA ASP A 141 20.00 2.59 4.51
C ASP A 141 20.82 2.88 3.25
N VAL A 142 21.37 1.86 2.61
CA VAL A 142 22.14 2.01 1.37
C VAL A 142 21.34 2.67 0.25
N PHE A 143 20.03 2.46 0.21
CA PHE A 143 19.14 3.11 -0.75
C PHE A 143 18.52 4.39 -0.17
N LYS A 144 18.21 4.36 1.13
CA LYS A 144 17.56 5.47 1.83
C LYS A 144 18.39 6.75 1.82
N TYR A 145 19.69 6.62 2.00
CA TYR A 145 20.61 7.75 2.11
C TYR A 145 21.37 8.06 0.82
N ASP A 146 21.08 7.36 -0.28
CA ASP A 146 21.65 7.68 -1.59
C ASP A 146 20.94 8.89 -2.19
N THR A 147 21.58 10.06 -2.09
CA THR A 147 21.04 11.33 -2.59
C THR A 147 21.09 11.46 -4.11
N SER A 148 21.72 10.52 -4.81
CA SER A 148 21.81 10.52 -6.28
C SER A 148 20.58 9.90 -6.96
N ILE A 149 19.68 9.28 -6.21
CA ILE A 149 18.47 8.64 -6.71
C ILE A 149 17.21 9.18 -6.04
N ASP A 150 16.10 9.13 -6.78
CA ASP A 150 14.78 9.44 -6.22
C ASP A 150 14.18 8.25 -5.44
N THR A 151 13.08 8.49 -4.76
CA THR A 151 12.39 7.47 -3.95
C THR A 151 11.91 6.29 -4.78
N LEU A 152 11.40 6.53 -5.98
CA LEU A 152 10.92 5.48 -6.86
C LEU A 152 12.07 4.57 -7.30
N THR A 153 13.20 5.15 -7.66
CA THR A 153 14.42 4.41 -8.00
C THR A 153 14.94 3.63 -6.78
N ALA A 154 14.89 4.20 -5.60
CA ALA A 154 15.27 3.52 -4.36
C ALA A 154 14.42 2.27 -4.12
N TYR A 155 13.11 2.36 -4.30
CA TYR A 155 12.22 1.20 -4.19
C TYR A 155 12.50 0.13 -5.25
N LYS A 156 12.71 0.53 -6.51
CA LYS A 156 13.07 -0.41 -7.59
C LYS A 156 14.36 -1.16 -7.26
N ARG A 157 15.38 -0.45 -6.79
CA ARG A 157 16.64 -1.06 -6.36
C ARG A 157 16.46 -1.97 -5.16
N TYR A 158 15.62 -1.58 -4.19
CA TYR A 158 15.32 -2.42 -3.03
C TYR A 158 14.63 -3.72 -3.45
N ILE A 159 13.63 -3.65 -4.31
CA ILE A 159 12.97 -4.86 -4.85
C ILE A 159 14.00 -5.71 -5.62
N SER A 160 14.80 -5.10 -6.50
CA SER A 160 15.82 -5.80 -7.29
C SER A 160 16.91 -6.46 -6.43
N SER A 161 17.18 -5.94 -5.24
CA SER A 161 18.16 -6.52 -4.32
C SER A 161 17.71 -7.84 -3.70
N LYS A 162 16.44 -8.18 -3.81
CA LYS A 162 15.89 -9.44 -3.30
C LYS A 162 16.21 -10.55 -4.31
N PRO A 163 16.96 -11.61 -3.91
CA PRO A 163 17.45 -12.61 -4.88
C PRO A 163 16.33 -13.38 -5.59
N TRP A 164 15.13 -13.40 -5.04
CA TRP A 164 13.97 -14.06 -5.61
C TRP A 164 13.11 -13.17 -6.52
N ALA A 165 13.32 -11.84 -6.52
CA ALA A 165 12.37 -10.91 -7.15
C ALA A 165 12.23 -11.13 -8.66
N ALA A 166 13.34 -11.21 -9.39
CA ALA A 166 13.32 -11.35 -10.85
C ALA A 166 12.64 -12.63 -11.35
N SER A 167 12.65 -13.71 -10.55
CA SER A 167 11.98 -14.98 -10.88
C SER A 167 10.56 -15.11 -10.31
N ASN A 168 10.08 -14.12 -9.58
CA ASN A 168 8.80 -14.19 -8.86
C ASN A 168 7.64 -13.55 -9.63
N TYR A 169 7.52 -13.90 -10.91
CA TYR A 169 6.43 -13.53 -11.83
C TYR A 169 5.88 -14.77 -12.52
N LEU A 170 5.65 -15.83 -11.73
CA LEU A 170 5.20 -17.12 -12.25
C LEU A 170 3.75 -17.09 -12.72
N ARG A 171 2.94 -16.25 -12.10
CA ARG A 171 1.50 -16.16 -12.41
C ARG A 171 1.22 -15.36 -13.68
N ASP A 172 2.03 -14.34 -13.94
CA ASP A 172 2.00 -13.59 -15.19
C ASP A 172 3.39 -13.03 -15.49
N PRO A 173 4.23 -13.73 -16.26
CA PRO A 173 5.58 -13.27 -16.62
C PRO A 173 5.61 -11.92 -17.36
N SER A 174 4.52 -11.54 -18.03
CA SER A 174 4.43 -10.27 -18.77
C SER A 174 4.42 -9.04 -17.86
N LYS A 175 4.12 -9.23 -16.57
CA LYS A 175 4.10 -8.15 -15.56
C LYS A 175 5.49 -7.81 -15.02
N LYS A 176 6.50 -8.64 -15.30
CA LYS A 176 7.86 -8.36 -14.88
C LYS A 176 8.37 -7.08 -15.56
N PRO A 177 8.77 -6.06 -14.77
CA PRO A 177 9.28 -4.82 -15.35
C PRO A 177 10.71 -4.98 -15.89
N ASN A 178 11.10 -4.07 -16.77
CA ASN A 178 12.43 -4.10 -17.41
C ASN A 178 13.58 -3.72 -16.47
N TRP A 179 13.29 -3.15 -15.30
CA TRP A 179 14.31 -2.81 -14.31
C TRP A 179 14.63 -3.97 -13.34
N LEU A 180 14.01 -5.15 -13.51
CA LEU A 180 14.32 -6.40 -12.82
C LEU A 180 15.16 -7.35 -13.66
#